data_6af591258e899853aa7bde24adef9877
#
_entry.id   6af591258e899853aa7bde24adef9877
#
_cell.length_a   1.000
_cell.length_b   1.000
_cell.length_c   1.000
_cell.angle_alpha   90.00
_cell.angle_beta   90.00
_cell.angle_gamma   90.00
#
_symmetry.space_group_name_H-M   'P 1'
#
loop_
_entity.id
_entity.type
_entity.pdbx_description
1 polymer ?
#
loop_
_entity_poly.entity_id
_entity_poly.type
_entity_poly.pdbx_seq_one_letter_code
_entity_poly.pdbx_strand_id
1 'polypeptide(L)'
;IKMRFLKYILLLLVGQTIAQTTITTQNALSKYTDSKGVVVIEFWAKWNDKNSCSFLKDLEDCNTVKADIGICTALQEKYNIEVLPTLVVINNSQEVCRFTGNLLFQLNVNKKEVQAKIDSIIISKFE
;
A
#
# COMPACT_ATOMS: atom_id res chain seq x y z
N ILE A 1 37.35 18.86 2.17
CA ILE A 1 37.47 17.40 2.22
C ILE A 1 36.24 16.78 2.90
N LYS A 2 35.81 17.36 4.03
CA LYS A 2 34.58 16.91 4.73
C LYS A 2 33.32 17.08 3.89
N MET A 3 33.26 18.10 3.04
CA MET A 3 32.12 18.33 2.13
C MET A 3 32.01 17.29 1.02
N ARG A 4 33.13 16.78 0.53
CA ARG A 4 33.13 15.71 -0.49
C ARG A 4 32.55 14.42 0.08
N PHE A 5 32.87 14.10 1.31
CA PHE A 5 32.38 12.90 1.98
C PHE A 5 30.85 12.96 2.20
N LEU A 6 30.35 14.10 2.60
CA LEU A 6 28.91 14.33 2.75
C LEU A 6 28.16 14.19 1.43
N LYS A 7 28.77 14.67 0.35
CA LYS A 7 28.18 14.60 -0.98
C LYS A 7 28.02 13.15 -1.48
N TYR A 8 28.99 12.30 -1.18
CA TYR A 8 28.90 10.88 -1.53
C TYR A 8 27.89 10.11 -0.68
N ILE A 9 27.77 10.44 0.58
CA ILE A 9 26.76 9.84 1.47
C ILE A 9 25.35 10.20 1.01
N LEU A 10 25.12 11.44 0.60
CA LEU A 10 23.84 11.89 0.05
C LEU A 10 23.48 11.17 -1.24
N LEU A 11 24.42 10.96 -2.13
CA LEU A 11 24.23 10.23 -3.39
C LEU A 11 23.87 8.77 -3.15
N LEU A 12 24.45 8.13 -2.14
CA LEU A 12 24.12 6.76 -1.75
C LEU A 12 22.69 6.65 -1.21
N LEU A 13 22.22 7.63 -0.45
CA LEU A 13 20.85 7.68 0.08
C LEU A 13 19.81 7.90 -1.02
N VAL A 14 20.12 8.76 -2.00
CA VAL A 14 19.23 9.05 -3.13
C VAL A 14 19.15 7.89 -4.11
N GLY A 15 20.22 7.09 -4.23
CA GLY A 15 20.26 5.94 -5.12
C GLY A 15 19.54 4.68 -4.61
N GLN A 16 19.07 4.68 -3.36
CA GLN A 16 18.38 3.52 -2.80
C GLN A 16 16.90 3.54 -3.18
N THR A 17 16.50 2.59 -4.01
CA THR A 17 15.09 2.35 -4.32
C THR A 17 14.54 1.37 -3.29
N ILE A 18 13.43 1.75 -2.64
CA ILE A 18 12.73 0.85 -1.72
C ILE A 18 11.75 0.04 -2.56
N ALA A 19 11.98 -1.27 -2.65
CA ALA A 19 11.07 -2.17 -3.34
C ALA A 19 9.76 -2.31 -2.54
N GLN A 20 8.64 -2.40 -3.25
CA GLN A 20 7.34 -2.65 -2.63
C GLN A 20 7.32 -4.06 -2.03
N THR A 21 6.96 -4.16 -0.75
CA THR A 21 6.84 -5.44 -0.05
C THR A 21 5.57 -6.17 -0.51
N THR A 22 5.72 -7.45 -0.87
CA THR A 22 4.60 -8.34 -1.19
C THR A 22 4.54 -9.44 -0.14
N ILE A 23 3.39 -9.58 0.50
CA ILE A 23 3.19 -10.62 1.52
C ILE A 23 2.37 -11.76 0.93
N THR A 24 2.61 -12.97 1.45
CA THR A 24 1.99 -14.20 0.98
C THR A 24 1.32 -15.01 2.09
N THR A 25 1.30 -14.48 3.32
CA THR A 25 0.69 -15.16 4.47
C THR A 25 -0.16 -14.19 5.29
N GLN A 26 -1.14 -14.73 6.01
CA GLN A 26 -1.97 -13.93 6.91
C GLN A 26 -1.14 -13.33 8.05
N ASN A 27 -0.20 -14.09 8.60
CA ASN A 27 0.64 -13.61 9.70
C ASN A 27 1.52 -12.43 9.28
N ALA A 28 2.06 -12.47 8.07
CA ALA A 28 2.84 -11.36 7.55
C ALA A 28 1.98 -10.11 7.38
N LEU A 29 0.75 -10.25 6.90
CA LEU A 29 -0.17 -9.11 6.76
C LEU A 29 -0.57 -8.56 8.12
N SER A 30 -0.81 -9.41 9.11
CA SER A 30 -1.19 -8.98 10.46
C SER A 30 -0.19 -8.02 11.08
N LYS A 31 1.09 -8.18 10.78
CA LYS A 31 2.13 -7.26 11.28
C LYS A 31 1.91 -5.83 10.80
N TYR A 32 1.37 -5.68 9.59
CA TYR A 32 1.03 -4.36 9.05
C TYR A 32 -0.29 -3.85 9.62
N THR A 33 -1.32 -4.69 9.63
CA THR A 33 -2.67 -4.27 10.07
C THR A 33 -2.75 -4.03 11.56
N ASP A 34 -1.91 -4.70 12.36
CA ASP A 34 -1.87 -4.51 13.82
C ASP A 34 -0.98 -3.32 14.21
N SER A 35 -0.27 -2.72 13.29
CA SER A 35 0.55 -1.54 13.54
C SER A 35 -0.34 -0.30 13.69
N LYS A 36 0.20 0.72 14.38
CA LYS A 36 -0.48 2.02 14.49
C LYS A 36 -0.30 2.81 13.21
N GLY A 37 -1.26 3.68 12.92
CA GLY A 37 -1.22 4.57 11.79
C GLY A 37 -1.91 4.00 10.56
N VAL A 38 -1.68 4.66 9.44
CA VAL A 38 -2.35 4.33 8.18
C VAL A 38 -1.55 3.28 7.42
N VAL A 39 -2.25 2.25 6.98
CA VAL A 39 -1.70 1.20 6.10
C VAL A 39 -2.60 1.09 4.88
N VAL A 40 -2.00 1.10 3.70
CA VAL A 40 -2.72 0.85 2.45
C VAL A 40 -2.27 -0.49 1.90
N ILE A 41 -3.24 -1.40 1.75
CA ILE A 41 -3.00 -2.75 1.25
C ILE A 41 -3.55 -2.84 -0.16
N GLU A 42 -2.70 -3.23 -1.13
CA GLU A 42 -3.18 -3.62 -2.45
C GLU A 42 -3.36 -5.14 -2.45
N PHE A 43 -4.60 -5.60 -2.61
CA PHE A 43 -4.87 -7.02 -2.88
C PHE A 43 -4.60 -7.28 -4.35
N TRP A 44 -3.74 -8.26 -4.61
CA TRP A 44 -3.10 -8.46 -5.89
C TRP A 44 -2.99 -9.95 -6.21
N ALA A 45 -2.93 -10.27 -7.50
CA ALA A 45 -2.60 -11.60 -7.98
C ALA A 45 -1.78 -11.47 -9.26
N LYS A 46 -0.89 -12.43 -9.48
CA LYS A 46 0.05 -12.41 -10.60
C LYS A 46 -0.64 -12.31 -11.96
N TRP A 47 -1.81 -12.95 -12.13
CA TRP A 47 -2.52 -12.93 -13.40
C TRP A 47 -3.01 -11.52 -13.80
N ASN A 48 -3.13 -10.59 -12.84
CA ASN A 48 -3.55 -9.21 -13.10
C ASN A 48 -2.43 -8.20 -12.88
N ASP A 49 -1.19 -8.61 -12.92
CA ASP A 49 -0.04 -7.77 -12.59
C ASP A 49 0.06 -6.51 -13.45
N LYS A 50 -0.31 -6.58 -14.72
CA LYS A 50 -0.28 -5.42 -15.61
C LYS A 50 -1.19 -4.28 -15.16
N ASN A 51 -2.22 -4.57 -14.37
CA ASN A 51 -3.16 -3.60 -13.81
C ASN A 51 -2.88 -3.32 -12.34
N SER A 52 -1.75 -3.74 -11.81
CA SER A 52 -1.30 -3.45 -10.46
C SER A 52 -1.25 -1.94 -10.22
N CYS A 53 -1.50 -1.52 -8.99
CA CYS A 53 -1.45 -0.10 -8.62
C CYS A 53 -0.05 0.45 -8.83
N SER A 54 0.09 1.38 -9.77
CA SER A 54 1.39 1.95 -10.15
C SER A 54 1.94 2.94 -9.13
N PHE A 55 1.10 3.49 -8.28
CA PHE A 55 1.46 4.57 -7.35
C PHE A 55 1.52 4.13 -5.88
N LEU A 56 1.31 2.85 -5.59
CA LEU A 56 1.22 2.38 -4.19
C LEU A 56 2.44 2.79 -3.36
N LYS A 57 3.63 2.55 -3.86
CA LYS A 57 4.88 2.88 -3.18
C LYS A 57 5.13 4.39 -3.04
N ASP A 58 4.42 5.20 -3.80
CA ASP A 58 4.59 6.65 -3.83
C ASP A 58 3.63 7.37 -2.87
N LEU A 59 2.74 6.64 -2.21
CA LEU A 59 1.84 7.21 -1.20
C LEU A 59 2.65 7.63 0.03
N GLU A 60 2.31 8.79 0.59
CA GLU A 60 3.03 9.39 1.70
C GLU A 60 2.23 9.27 3.00
N ASP A 61 2.96 9.32 4.13
CA ASP A 61 2.41 9.32 5.49
C ASP A 61 1.61 8.06 5.82
N CYS A 62 1.99 6.94 5.21
CA CYS A 62 1.38 5.64 5.43
C CYS A 62 2.38 4.53 5.14
N ASN A 63 2.09 3.34 5.63
CA ASN A 63 2.78 2.14 5.19
C ASN A 63 2.00 1.50 4.05
N THR A 64 2.69 0.94 3.08
CA THR A 64 2.07 0.28 1.93
C THR A 64 2.56 -1.15 1.79
N VAL A 65 1.66 -2.05 1.38
CA VAL A 65 1.97 -3.46 1.21
C VAL A 65 1.08 -4.07 0.14
N LYS A 66 1.62 -5.01 -0.62
CA LYS A 66 0.84 -5.87 -1.51
C LYS A 66 0.53 -7.18 -0.82
N ALA A 67 -0.69 -7.66 -0.96
CA ALA A 67 -1.10 -8.96 -0.46
C ALA A 67 -1.45 -9.87 -1.65
N ASP A 68 -0.69 -10.96 -1.79
CA ASP A 68 -0.88 -11.91 -2.89
C ASP A 68 -1.98 -12.90 -2.54
N ILE A 69 -3.19 -12.65 -3.06
CA ILE A 69 -4.33 -13.53 -2.81
C ILE A 69 -4.33 -14.76 -3.73
N GLY A 70 -3.50 -14.78 -4.76
CA GLY A 70 -3.28 -15.98 -5.59
C GLY A 70 -2.55 -17.06 -4.82
N ILE A 71 -1.63 -16.68 -3.94
CA ILE A 71 -0.91 -17.60 -3.06
C ILE A 71 -1.67 -17.81 -1.76
N CYS A 72 -2.10 -16.73 -1.10
CA CYS A 72 -2.85 -16.82 0.15
C CYS A 72 -4.33 -16.54 -0.09
N THR A 73 -5.06 -17.57 -0.53
CA THR A 73 -6.49 -17.47 -0.87
C THR A 73 -7.36 -17.13 0.34
N ALA A 74 -6.92 -17.46 1.55
CA ALA A 74 -7.65 -17.13 2.77
C ALA A 74 -7.80 -15.62 2.97
N LEU A 75 -6.90 -14.81 2.44
CA LEU A 75 -6.99 -13.35 2.52
C LEU A 75 -8.13 -12.80 1.67
N GLN A 76 -8.42 -13.43 0.54
CA GLN A 76 -9.55 -13.04 -0.31
C GLN A 76 -10.86 -13.12 0.47
N GLU A 77 -11.07 -14.22 1.17
CA GLU A 77 -12.26 -14.44 1.98
C GLU A 77 -12.31 -13.51 3.20
N LYS A 78 -11.22 -13.44 3.92
CA LYS A 78 -11.12 -12.62 5.14
C LYS A 78 -11.46 -11.14 4.88
N TYR A 79 -10.99 -10.58 3.79
CA TYR A 79 -11.22 -9.19 3.42
C TYR A 79 -12.35 -9.00 2.43
N ASN A 80 -13.04 -10.07 2.07
CA ASN A 80 -14.16 -10.03 1.13
C ASN A 80 -13.77 -9.33 -0.18
N ILE A 81 -12.69 -9.81 -0.80
CA ILE A 81 -12.18 -9.24 -2.04
C ILE A 81 -12.90 -9.89 -3.23
N GLU A 82 -13.65 -9.10 -3.97
CA GLU A 82 -14.42 -9.57 -5.13
C GLU A 82 -13.73 -9.26 -6.45
N VAL A 83 -13.00 -8.17 -6.54
CA VAL A 83 -12.34 -7.70 -7.75
C VAL A 83 -10.90 -7.30 -7.44
N LEU A 84 -10.02 -7.45 -8.40
CA LEU A 84 -8.64 -6.96 -8.34
C LEU A 84 -8.43 -5.83 -9.35
N PRO A 85 -7.56 -4.87 -9.05
CA PRO A 85 -6.98 -4.65 -7.74
C PRO A 85 -8.01 -4.04 -6.78
N THR A 86 -7.83 -4.26 -5.49
CA THR A 86 -8.57 -3.56 -4.44
C THR A 86 -7.56 -2.99 -3.46
N LEU A 87 -7.68 -1.69 -3.20
CA LEU A 87 -6.90 -1.01 -2.17
C LEU A 87 -7.76 -0.90 -0.91
N VAL A 88 -7.26 -1.41 0.21
CA VAL A 88 -7.93 -1.28 1.50
C VAL A 88 -7.09 -0.34 2.36
N VAL A 89 -7.70 0.72 2.86
CA VAL A 89 -7.06 1.70 3.75
C VAL A 89 -7.45 1.38 5.18
N ILE A 90 -6.44 1.10 5.99
CA ILE A 90 -6.59 0.75 7.40
C ILE A 90 -5.95 1.84 8.25
N ASN A 91 -6.60 2.20 9.35
CA ASN A 91 -6.04 3.12 10.32
C ASN A 91 -6.24 2.55 11.73
N ASN A 92 -5.14 2.35 12.45
CA ASN A 92 -5.16 1.76 13.80
C ASN A 92 -5.98 0.47 13.85
N SER A 93 -5.65 -0.46 12.96
CA SER A 93 -6.26 -1.80 12.85
C SER A 93 -7.71 -1.84 12.35
N GLN A 94 -8.27 -0.69 11.92
CA GLN A 94 -9.65 -0.61 11.44
C GLN A 94 -9.69 -0.21 9.97
N GLU A 95 -10.49 -0.91 9.18
CA GLU A 95 -10.70 -0.51 7.79
C GLU A 95 -11.49 0.81 7.76
N VAL A 96 -10.93 1.82 7.09
CA VAL A 96 -11.57 3.13 6.95
C VAL A 96 -12.32 3.22 5.63
N CYS A 97 -11.70 2.75 4.54
CA CYS A 97 -12.31 2.76 3.21
C CYS A 97 -11.57 1.78 2.30
N ARG A 98 -12.13 1.56 1.12
CA ARG A 98 -11.47 0.78 0.08
C ARG A 98 -11.78 1.36 -1.29
N PHE A 99 -10.87 1.12 -2.22
CA PHE A 99 -11.01 1.49 -3.62
C PHE A 99 -10.99 0.20 -4.42
N THR A 100 -12.11 -0.15 -5.02
CA THR A 100 -12.28 -1.42 -5.73
C THR A 100 -12.12 -1.21 -7.23
N GLY A 101 -11.42 -2.12 -7.88
CA GLY A 101 -11.28 -2.12 -9.33
C GLY A 101 -12.61 -2.31 -10.04
N ASN A 102 -12.62 -2.02 -11.33
CA ASN A 102 -13.81 -2.20 -12.16
C ASN A 102 -13.90 -3.64 -12.73
N LEU A 103 -14.91 -3.91 -13.55
CA LEU A 103 -15.12 -5.22 -14.15
C LEU A 103 -14.04 -5.61 -15.17
N LEU A 104 -13.21 -4.68 -15.59
CA LEU A 104 -12.04 -4.92 -16.45
C LEU A 104 -10.77 -5.16 -15.63
N PHE A 105 -10.91 -5.30 -14.32
CA PHE A 105 -9.80 -5.50 -13.37
C PHE A 105 -8.80 -4.35 -13.40
N GLN A 106 -9.32 -3.13 -13.50
CA GLN A 106 -8.53 -1.91 -13.53
C GLN A 106 -8.96 -0.98 -12.40
N LEU A 107 -7.99 -0.36 -11.74
CA LEU A 107 -8.25 0.62 -10.70
C LEU A 107 -8.63 1.96 -11.33
N ASN A 108 -9.75 2.55 -10.90
CA ASN A 108 -10.26 3.81 -11.45
C ASN A 108 -9.87 5.05 -10.64
N VAL A 109 -9.11 4.88 -9.57
CA VAL A 109 -8.66 6.01 -8.76
C VAL A 109 -7.20 6.32 -9.08
N ASN A 110 -6.81 7.58 -8.87
CA ASN A 110 -5.44 8.01 -9.06
C ASN A 110 -4.77 8.24 -7.69
N LYS A 111 -3.46 8.49 -7.73
CA LYS A 111 -2.66 8.76 -6.52
C LYS A 111 -3.24 9.89 -5.70
N LYS A 112 -3.66 10.98 -6.35
CA LYS A 112 -4.17 12.17 -5.69
C LYS A 112 -5.41 11.87 -4.84
N GLU A 113 -6.32 11.05 -5.38
CA GLU A 113 -7.54 10.68 -4.67
C GLU A 113 -7.26 9.83 -3.43
N VAL A 114 -6.38 8.85 -3.56
CA VAL A 114 -5.99 7.98 -2.44
C VAL A 114 -5.22 8.78 -1.40
N GLN A 115 -4.27 9.61 -1.84
CA GLN A 115 -3.49 10.46 -0.92
C GLN A 115 -4.39 11.44 -0.17
N ALA A 116 -5.39 12.02 -0.82
CA ALA A 116 -6.34 12.92 -0.17
C ALA A 116 -7.10 12.22 0.96
N LYS A 117 -7.44 10.95 0.77
CA LYS A 117 -8.10 10.16 1.82
C LYS A 117 -7.17 9.90 3.00
N ILE A 118 -5.92 9.55 2.73
CA ILE A 118 -4.91 9.38 3.77
C ILE A 118 -4.73 10.67 4.57
N ASP A 119 -4.59 11.79 3.87
CA ASP A 119 -4.41 13.10 4.48
C ASP A 119 -5.60 13.46 5.37
N SER A 120 -6.83 13.16 4.94
CA SER A 120 -8.03 13.44 5.72
C SER A 120 -8.09 12.62 7.01
N ILE A 121 -7.62 11.37 6.97
CA ILE A 121 -7.53 10.51 8.15
C ILE A 121 -6.54 11.11 9.16
N ILE A 122 -5.38 11.55 8.68
CA ILE A 122 -4.35 12.13 9.54
C ILE A 122 -4.82 13.43 10.16
N ILE A 123 -5.44 14.31 9.38
CA ILE A 123 -5.96 15.60 9.85
C ILE A 123 -7.02 15.38 10.93
N SER A 124 -7.89 14.39 10.77
CA SER A 124 -8.96 14.13 11.73
C SER A 124 -8.46 13.78 13.14
N LYS A 125 -7.21 13.31 13.26
CA LYS A 125 -6.60 13.01 14.56
C LYS A 125 -6.30 14.26 15.39
N PHE A 126 -6.25 15.43 14.75
CA PHE A 126 -5.92 16.69 15.41
C PHE A 126 -7.13 17.58 15.66
N GLU A 127 -8.32 17.10 15.33
CA GLU A 127 -9.58 17.83 15.56
C GLU A 127 -10.20 17.53 16.92
#